data_3212504de16d604675f2df141c6ddeec
#
_entry.id   3212504de16d604675f2df141c6ddeec
#
_cell.length_a   1.000
_cell.length_b   1.000
_cell.length_c   1.000
_cell.angle_alpha   90.00
_cell.angle_beta   90.00
_cell.angle_gamma   90.00
#
_symmetry.space_group_name_H-M   'P 1'
#
loop_
_entity.id
_entity.type
_entity.pdbx_description
1 polymer ?
#
loop_
_entity_poly.entity_id
_entity_poly.type
_entity_poly.pdbx_seq_one_letter_code
_entity_poly.pdbx_strand_id
1 'polypeptide(L)'
;MLGTEYNWLISTSHPADGAPRVRFASTGLLTLAVAVFCFLCISLRAEPAHRQLMQEATAAAKAGDTATVLTKLEAARALRPDYPRVRINLARFYVQAGRLDDAMQQLRDLAAMGLRLNIERDDAYAPLRDRPGFAELVAAFATNLGTTGRDETAWAITGMDGIIEGLAVHPATLESFFSDVHNRCIWYRDVSGESAVMKKFSADTDGLLGVFALKVDAGRNTLWASSSALPEMKGYTEADKGRAFLAAYDLGTRRLARTYPVTPDGREHVLGDFVADGDGTIYVSDSTAPVIWRLAPGAATLEKWLETDEFVSLQGVALSADGRKLYVADYANGLWLVELATRTPRLLAAPARSTLFGIDGLYTVPGGLIAVQNGINPQRVIRIDLAADGTPAAVRVLGAGYPSMSDLALGQVVAGHFDFIGNSGWELHAKPDARPAPRDVVILRTPLE
;
A
#
# COMPACT_ATOMS: atom_id res chain seq x y z
N MET A 1 -1.93 -9.03 25.70
CA MET A 1 -2.30 -7.65 26.08
C MET A 1 -1.04 -6.80 26.03
N LEU A 2 -0.63 -6.35 24.87
CA LEU A 2 0.38 -5.30 24.71
C LEU A 2 -0.05 -4.52 23.49
N GLY A 3 -0.52 -3.28 23.72
CA GLY A 3 -0.83 -2.35 22.64
C GLY A 3 0.43 -2.07 21.86
N THR A 4 0.43 -2.39 20.60
CA THR A 4 1.42 -1.92 19.65
C THR A 4 1.23 -0.41 19.51
N GLU A 5 2.00 0.34 20.29
CA GLU A 5 2.22 1.75 20.03
C GLU A 5 2.89 1.85 18.67
N TYR A 6 2.17 2.35 17.68
CA TYR A 6 2.73 2.74 16.40
C TYR A 6 3.69 3.92 16.63
N ASN A 7 4.92 3.61 16.99
CA ASN A 7 6.04 4.53 17.05
C ASN A 7 6.52 4.84 15.63
N TRP A 8 5.76 5.63 14.88
CA TRP A 8 6.14 6.15 13.56
C TRP A 8 7.02 7.40 13.69
N LEU A 9 8.02 7.34 14.55
CA LEU A 9 9.13 8.29 14.53
C LEU A 9 10.35 7.55 14.00
N ILE A 10 10.68 7.83 12.73
CA ILE A 10 12.01 7.67 12.13
C ILE A 10 12.49 6.21 11.98
N SER A 11 12.18 5.56 10.88
CA SER A 11 13.10 4.63 10.26
C SER A 11 13.87 5.38 9.17
N THR A 12 15.02 5.95 9.53
CA THR A 12 16.04 6.37 8.58
C THR A 12 17.02 5.22 8.48
N SER A 13 16.97 4.45 7.40
CA SER A 13 18.11 3.64 6.99
C SER A 13 19.28 4.57 6.67
N HIS A 14 20.36 4.45 7.45
CA HIS A 14 21.62 5.11 7.18
C HIS A 14 22.33 4.40 6.03
N PRO A 15 22.89 5.12 5.06
CA PRO A 15 23.97 4.56 4.26
C PRO A 15 25.27 4.63 5.06
N ALA A 16 26.00 3.52 5.07
CA ALA A 16 27.31 3.39 5.71
C ALA A 16 28.33 4.30 5.02
N ASP A 17 29.08 5.03 5.85
CA ASP A 17 30.30 5.73 5.48
C ASP A 17 31.36 4.76 4.94
N GLY A 18 31.98 5.14 3.81
CA GLY A 18 33.17 4.47 3.32
C GLY A 18 33.53 4.79 1.87
N ALA A 19 33.91 6.02 1.55
CA ALA A 19 34.60 6.31 0.30
C ALA A 19 36.01 6.88 0.55
N PRO A 20 37.06 6.37 -0.12
CA PRO A 20 38.44 6.81 0.08
C PRO A 20 38.69 8.17 -0.61
N ARG A 21 39.39 9.04 0.10
CA ARG A 21 39.88 10.32 -0.43
C ARG A 21 40.98 10.07 -1.46
N VAL A 22 40.75 10.43 -2.69
CA VAL A 22 41.78 10.55 -3.73
C VAL A 22 42.28 12.01 -3.74
N ARG A 23 43.57 12.19 -3.50
CA ARG A 23 44.27 13.47 -3.69
C ARG A 23 44.61 13.63 -5.17
N PHE A 24 44.19 14.73 -5.78
CA PHE A 24 44.71 15.16 -7.08
C PHE A 24 45.81 16.18 -6.89
N ALA A 25 46.94 15.90 -7.48
CA ALA A 25 48.06 16.83 -7.68
C ALA A 25 47.81 17.63 -8.96
N SER A 26 48.06 18.92 -8.86
CA SER A 26 47.98 19.88 -9.97
C SER A 26 49.12 19.76 -10.93
N THR A 27 48.89 19.69 -12.24
CA THR A 27 49.80 20.26 -13.27
C THR A 27 48.95 20.70 -14.47
N GLY A 28 49.15 21.95 -14.86
CA GLY A 28 48.39 22.62 -15.90
C GLY A 28 48.82 22.23 -17.32
N LEU A 29 47.92 22.46 -18.27
CA LEU A 29 48.21 22.98 -19.62
C LEU A 29 46.90 23.53 -20.24
N LEU A 30 47.00 24.75 -20.75
CA LEU A 30 45.96 25.43 -21.53
C LEU A 30 45.74 24.68 -22.85
N THR A 31 44.50 24.38 -23.19
CA THR A 31 44.06 24.25 -24.58
C THR A 31 42.61 24.70 -24.73
N LEU A 32 42.40 25.65 -25.62
CA LEU A 32 41.12 26.23 -26.04
C LEU A 32 40.31 25.15 -26.74
N ALA A 33 39.11 24.81 -26.24
CA ALA A 33 38.15 24.00 -26.97
C ALA A 33 36.76 24.60 -26.78
N VAL A 34 36.13 24.89 -27.89
CA VAL A 34 34.79 25.42 -28.08
C VAL A 34 33.79 24.55 -27.33
N ALA A 35 33.18 25.12 -26.28
CA ALA A 35 32.14 24.49 -25.53
C ALA A 35 30.82 24.49 -26.33
N VAL A 36 30.48 23.37 -26.91
CA VAL A 36 29.10 23.06 -27.29
C VAL A 36 28.31 22.87 -25.99
N PHE A 37 27.52 23.87 -25.66
CA PHE A 37 26.59 23.82 -24.52
C PHE A 37 25.46 22.85 -24.88
N CYS A 38 25.66 21.54 -24.66
CA CYS A 38 24.57 20.61 -24.46
C CYS A 38 23.95 20.92 -23.12
N PHE A 39 22.85 21.67 -23.10
CA PHE A 39 21.93 21.70 -21.97
C PHE A 39 21.39 20.28 -21.78
N LEU A 40 22.08 19.46 -21.00
CA LEU A 40 21.43 18.37 -20.29
C LEU A 40 20.47 19.05 -19.30
N CYS A 41 19.21 19.18 -19.69
CA CYS A 41 18.13 19.33 -18.73
C CYS A 41 18.07 18.03 -17.90
N ILE A 42 18.93 17.91 -16.90
CA ILE A 42 18.66 17.07 -15.76
C ILE A 42 17.47 17.76 -15.10
N SER A 43 16.26 17.32 -15.42
CA SER A 43 15.09 17.61 -14.61
C SER A 43 15.39 17.05 -13.24
N LEU A 44 15.85 17.89 -12.34
CA LEU A 44 15.77 17.66 -10.90
C LEU A 44 14.28 17.47 -10.62
N ARG A 45 13.81 16.24 -10.66
CA ARG A 45 12.45 15.89 -10.27
C ARG A 45 12.39 16.15 -8.78
N ALA A 46 11.65 17.17 -8.39
CA ALA A 46 11.51 17.55 -7.00
C ALA A 46 10.57 16.55 -6.32
N GLU A 47 11.01 16.01 -5.19
CA GLU A 47 10.15 15.28 -4.26
C GLU A 47 8.86 16.10 -4.00
N PRO A 48 7.67 15.46 -3.81
CA PRO A 48 6.43 16.19 -3.54
C PRO A 48 6.61 17.22 -2.42
N ALA A 49 6.21 18.46 -2.66
CA ALA A 49 6.49 19.59 -1.77
C ALA A 49 6.05 19.35 -0.31
N HIS A 50 4.93 18.62 -0.10
CA HIS A 50 4.47 18.29 1.25
C HIS A 50 5.41 17.32 1.98
N ARG A 51 6.12 16.43 1.27
CA ARG A 51 7.11 15.51 1.87
C ARG A 51 8.38 16.26 2.25
N GLN A 52 8.87 17.13 1.38
CA GLN A 52 10.00 18.00 1.71
C GLN A 52 9.71 18.82 2.98
N LEU A 53 8.51 19.41 3.09
CA LEU A 53 8.10 20.12 4.30
C LEU A 53 8.06 19.22 5.54
N MET A 54 7.64 17.96 5.41
CA MET A 54 7.68 16.99 6.51
C MET A 54 9.11 16.62 6.93
N GLN A 55 10.03 16.49 5.98
CA GLN A 55 11.46 16.26 6.29
C GLN A 55 12.07 17.45 7.00
N GLU A 56 11.81 18.67 6.52
CA GLU A 56 12.25 19.92 7.15
C GLU A 56 11.68 20.07 8.59
N ALA A 57 10.39 19.74 8.78
CA ALA A 57 9.78 19.69 10.11
C ALA A 57 10.46 18.66 11.02
N THR A 58 10.81 17.49 10.47
CA THR A 58 11.52 16.44 11.23
C THR A 58 12.93 16.90 11.63
N ALA A 59 13.65 17.58 10.75
CA ALA A 59 14.97 18.14 11.05
C ALA A 59 14.88 19.21 12.14
N ALA A 60 13.90 20.13 12.05
CA ALA A 60 13.64 21.16 13.06
C ALA A 60 13.26 20.56 14.42
N ALA A 61 12.46 19.48 14.43
CA ALA A 61 12.09 18.77 15.66
C ALA A 61 13.31 18.15 16.36
N LYS A 62 14.24 17.57 15.61
CA LYS A 62 15.52 17.06 16.14
C LYS A 62 16.40 18.17 16.73
N ALA A 63 16.29 19.38 16.19
CA ALA A 63 17.00 20.57 16.68
C ALA A 63 16.27 21.27 17.86
N GLY A 64 15.07 20.82 18.26
CA GLY A 64 14.26 21.44 19.30
C GLY A 64 13.58 22.75 18.88
N ASP A 65 13.55 23.07 17.58
CA ASP A 65 12.94 24.28 17.04
C ASP A 65 11.45 24.08 16.75
N THR A 66 10.63 24.16 17.79
CA THR A 66 9.17 23.99 17.71
C THR A 66 8.52 25.02 16.77
N ALA A 67 9.02 26.24 16.68
CA ALA A 67 8.44 27.28 15.82
C ALA A 67 8.57 26.91 14.34
N THR A 68 9.76 26.49 13.91
CA THR A 68 9.98 25.99 12.55
C THR A 68 9.18 24.71 12.27
N VAL A 69 9.08 23.76 13.24
CA VAL A 69 8.24 22.56 13.09
C VAL A 69 6.80 22.95 12.75
N LEU A 70 6.20 23.84 13.54
CA LEU A 70 4.82 24.27 13.31
C LEU A 70 4.64 24.94 11.95
N THR A 71 5.53 25.84 11.57
CA THR A 71 5.51 26.53 10.28
C THR A 71 5.51 25.52 9.11
N LYS A 72 6.38 24.51 9.17
CA LYS A 72 6.52 23.50 8.12
C LYS A 72 5.34 22.55 8.07
N LEU A 73 4.85 22.10 9.23
CA LEU A 73 3.66 21.21 9.29
C LEU A 73 2.38 21.94 8.87
N GLU A 74 2.21 23.23 9.22
CA GLU A 74 1.06 24.04 8.76
C GLU A 74 1.07 24.19 7.23
N ALA A 75 2.25 24.43 6.64
CA ALA A 75 2.42 24.47 5.18
C ALA A 75 2.13 23.11 4.55
N ALA A 76 2.63 22.01 5.13
CA ALA A 76 2.34 20.66 4.63
C ALA A 76 0.84 20.32 4.69
N ARG A 77 0.14 20.72 5.77
CA ARG A 77 -1.30 20.58 5.91
C ARG A 77 -2.07 21.39 4.85
N ALA A 78 -1.59 22.59 4.52
CA ALA A 78 -2.24 23.40 3.48
C ALA A 78 -2.18 22.72 2.11
N LEU A 79 -1.08 22.03 1.80
CA LEU A 79 -0.93 21.25 0.55
C LEU A 79 -1.71 19.93 0.59
N ARG A 80 -1.75 19.25 1.74
CA ARG A 80 -2.39 17.94 1.93
C ARG A 80 -3.24 17.95 3.21
N PRO A 81 -4.44 18.55 3.16
CA PRO A 81 -5.35 18.60 4.31
C PRO A 81 -5.87 17.23 4.72
N ASP A 82 -5.79 16.25 3.83
CA ASP A 82 -6.21 14.86 3.99
C ASP A 82 -5.12 13.97 4.61
N TYR A 83 -3.92 14.49 4.93
CA TYR A 83 -2.81 13.67 5.44
C TYR A 83 -2.89 13.51 6.98
N PRO A 84 -3.28 12.33 7.50
CA PRO A 84 -3.47 12.13 8.93
C PRO A 84 -2.23 12.40 9.77
N ARG A 85 -1.05 11.96 9.30
CA ARG A 85 0.22 12.10 10.03
C ARG A 85 0.61 13.56 10.26
N VAL A 86 0.37 14.44 9.29
CA VAL A 86 0.61 15.88 9.46
C VAL A 86 -0.26 16.44 10.58
N ARG A 87 -1.55 16.06 10.61
CA ARG A 87 -2.48 16.52 11.65
C ARG A 87 -2.15 15.98 13.03
N ILE A 88 -1.74 14.71 13.14
CA ILE A 88 -1.29 14.10 14.40
C ILE A 88 -0.08 14.87 14.94
N ASN A 89 0.92 15.13 14.09
CA ASN A 89 2.11 15.89 14.48
C ASN A 89 1.76 17.32 14.86
N LEU A 90 0.91 18.01 14.08
CA LEU A 90 0.44 19.35 14.44
C LEU A 90 -0.24 19.37 15.81
N ALA A 91 -1.14 18.42 16.10
CA ALA A 91 -1.80 18.36 17.39
C ALA A 91 -0.80 18.25 18.55
N ARG A 92 0.21 17.38 18.43
CA ARG A 92 1.27 17.21 19.43
C ARG A 92 2.10 18.47 19.62
N PHE A 93 2.58 19.08 18.53
CA PHE A 93 3.39 20.30 18.60
C PHE A 93 2.59 21.53 19.02
N TYR A 94 1.30 21.63 18.72
CA TYR A 94 0.43 22.66 19.27
C TYR A 94 0.26 22.53 20.79
N VAL A 95 0.13 21.29 21.32
CA VAL A 95 0.13 21.07 22.77
C VAL A 95 1.45 21.56 23.40
N GLN A 96 2.60 21.20 22.82
CA GLN A 96 3.91 21.66 23.31
C GLN A 96 4.07 23.18 23.28
N ALA A 97 3.47 23.85 22.30
CA ALA A 97 3.48 25.29 22.15
C ALA A 97 2.39 26.02 22.97
N GLY A 98 1.55 25.30 23.74
CA GLY A 98 0.43 25.87 24.49
C GLY A 98 -0.76 26.30 23.62
N ARG A 99 -0.76 25.99 22.32
CA ARG A 99 -1.85 26.29 21.37
C ARG A 99 -2.93 25.21 21.44
N LEU A 100 -3.58 25.09 22.59
CA LEU A 100 -4.45 23.94 22.92
C LEU A 100 -5.72 23.87 22.05
N ASP A 101 -6.28 25.02 21.65
CA ASP A 101 -7.47 25.04 20.78
C ASP A 101 -7.15 24.59 19.36
N ASP A 102 -5.97 24.96 18.84
CA ASP A 102 -5.48 24.47 17.55
C ASP A 102 -5.23 22.95 17.58
N ALA A 103 -4.68 22.43 18.68
CA ALA A 103 -4.50 21.01 18.89
C ALA A 103 -5.86 20.26 18.86
N MET A 104 -6.84 20.75 19.62
CA MET A 104 -8.20 20.19 19.63
C MET A 104 -8.83 20.20 18.25
N GLN A 105 -8.59 21.24 17.43
CA GLN A 105 -9.12 21.30 16.07
C GLN A 105 -8.51 20.21 15.17
N GLN A 106 -7.19 19.96 15.22
CA GLN A 106 -6.58 18.88 14.43
C GLN A 106 -7.13 17.51 14.82
N LEU A 107 -7.36 17.29 16.12
CA LEU A 107 -7.94 16.03 16.60
C LEU A 107 -9.41 15.86 16.17
N ARG A 108 -10.22 16.95 16.16
CA ARG A 108 -11.58 16.91 15.61
C ARG A 108 -11.59 16.55 14.12
N ASP A 109 -10.67 17.13 13.35
CA ASP A 109 -10.54 16.84 11.92
C ASP A 109 -10.18 15.38 11.67
N LEU A 110 -9.28 14.80 12.49
CA LEU A 110 -8.93 13.38 12.43
C LEU A 110 -10.11 12.48 12.78
N ALA A 111 -10.85 12.83 13.85
CA ALA A 111 -12.06 12.08 14.20
C ALA A 111 -13.11 12.13 13.09
N ALA A 112 -13.28 13.29 12.43
CA ALA A 112 -14.18 13.46 11.32
C ALA A 112 -13.79 12.68 10.06
N MET A 113 -12.52 12.27 9.90
CA MET A 113 -12.05 11.36 8.87
C MET A 113 -12.36 9.88 9.19
N GLY A 114 -13.00 9.60 10.31
CA GLY A 114 -13.29 8.24 10.77
C GLY A 114 -12.05 7.53 11.34
N LEU A 115 -11.04 8.26 11.81
CA LEU A 115 -9.84 7.70 12.39
C LEU A 115 -9.97 7.51 13.90
N ARG A 116 -9.10 6.68 14.47
CA ARG A 116 -8.98 6.43 15.92
C ARG A 116 -7.59 6.81 16.41
N LEU A 117 -7.56 7.59 17.48
CA LEU A 117 -6.36 7.87 18.29
C LEU A 117 -6.67 7.60 19.74
N ASN A 118 -5.68 7.13 20.49
CA ASN A 118 -5.80 6.85 21.93
C ASN A 118 -5.38 8.08 22.76
N ILE A 119 -6.08 9.20 22.54
CA ILE A 119 -5.69 10.50 23.13
C ILE A 119 -5.89 10.55 24.65
N GLU A 120 -6.77 9.72 25.19
CA GLU A 120 -7.05 9.64 26.61
C GLU A 120 -5.87 9.05 27.42
N ARG A 121 -5.03 8.22 26.78
CA ARG A 121 -3.88 7.52 27.40
C ARG A 121 -2.52 8.04 26.94
N ASP A 122 -2.47 8.83 25.87
CA ASP A 122 -1.22 9.40 25.35
C ASP A 122 -0.90 10.69 26.13
N ASP A 123 0.21 10.69 26.87
CA ASP A 123 0.65 11.84 27.68
C ASP A 123 0.99 13.08 26.86
N ALA A 124 1.24 12.92 25.55
CA ALA A 124 1.39 14.06 24.66
C ALA A 124 0.14 14.96 24.62
N TYR A 125 -1.03 14.42 24.98
CA TYR A 125 -2.29 15.15 25.01
C TYR A 125 -2.78 15.44 26.43
N ALA A 126 -1.99 15.16 27.48
CA ALA A 126 -2.38 15.40 28.87
C ALA A 126 -2.92 16.83 29.14
N PRO A 127 -2.32 17.91 28.58
CA PRO A 127 -2.83 19.27 28.78
C PRO A 127 -4.23 19.53 28.18
N LEU A 128 -4.75 18.62 27.36
CA LEU A 128 -6.08 18.75 26.78
C LEU A 128 -7.18 18.11 27.63
N ARG A 129 -6.83 17.23 28.59
CA ARG A 129 -7.80 16.36 29.29
C ARG A 129 -8.89 17.15 30.02
N ASP A 130 -8.55 18.32 30.59
CA ASP A 130 -9.50 19.20 31.30
C ASP A 130 -10.14 20.27 30.39
N ARG A 131 -9.89 20.23 29.08
CA ARG A 131 -10.46 21.21 28.15
C ARG A 131 -11.90 20.89 27.81
N PRO A 132 -12.78 21.88 27.68
CA PRO A 132 -14.13 21.68 27.14
C PRO A 132 -14.09 20.98 25.77
N GLY A 133 -14.91 19.94 25.59
CA GLY A 133 -14.99 19.16 24.35
C GLY A 133 -13.97 18.03 24.23
N PHE A 134 -13.08 17.80 25.22
CA PHE A 134 -12.13 16.68 25.17
C PHE A 134 -12.86 15.33 25.36
N ALA A 135 -13.79 15.24 26.29
CA ALA A 135 -14.56 14.02 26.51
C ALA A 135 -15.39 13.62 25.27
N GLU A 136 -16.01 14.61 24.60
CA GLU A 136 -16.75 14.41 23.36
C GLU A 136 -15.81 13.91 22.24
N LEU A 137 -14.58 14.42 22.20
CA LEU A 137 -13.58 13.98 21.22
C LEU A 137 -13.12 12.54 21.49
N VAL A 138 -12.90 12.16 22.74
CA VAL A 138 -12.62 10.76 23.13
C VAL A 138 -13.78 9.85 22.70
N ALA A 139 -15.03 10.27 22.96
CA ALA A 139 -16.22 9.53 22.53
C ALA A 139 -16.31 9.40 21.00
N ALA A 140 -15.98 10.45 20.24
CA ALA A 140 -15.94 10.40 18.79
C ALA A 140 -14.90 9.40 18.26
N PHE A 141 -13.69 9.41 18.81
CA PHE A 141 -12.67 8.40 18.48
C PHE A 141 -13.09 6.98 18.87
N ALA A 142 -13.76 6.79 20.01
CA ALA A 142 -14.29 5.50 20.40
C ALA A 142 -15.39 5.00 19.44
N THR A 143 -16.26 5.90 19.00
CA THR A 143 -17.29 5.59 17.98
C THR A 143 -16.67 5.11 16.66
N ASN A 144 -15.55 5.69 16.25
CA ASN A 144 -14.86 5.29 15.03
C ASN A 144 -14.26 3.86 15.07
N LEU A 145 -14.11 3.26 16.26
CA LEU A 145 -13.76 1.84 16.42
C LEU A 145 -14.96 0.89 16.32
N GLY A 146 -16.17 1.44 16.36
CA GLY A 146 -17.38 0.65 16.28
C GLY A 146 -17.53 -0.06 14.95
N THR A 147 -18.24 -1.18 14.96
CA THR A 147 -18.56 -1.93 13.74
C THR A 147 -19.39 -1.08 12.80
N THR A 148 -18.96 -0.97 11.56
CA THR A 148 -19.63 -0.26 10.47
C THR A 148 -19.80 -1.19 9.29
N GLY A 149 -20.95 -1.11 8.61
CA GLY A 149 -21.23 -1.92 7.43
C GLY A 149 -22.00 -3.19 7.74
N ARG A 150 -22.06 -4.08 6.75
CA ARG A 150 -22.80 -5.34 6.78
C ARG A 150 -21.90 -6.52 6.40
N ASP A 151 -20.65 -6.48 6.85
CA ASP A 151 -19.69 -7.53 6.54
C ASP A 151 -20.08 -8.83 7.22
N GLU A 152 -19.88 -9.92 6.54
CA GLU A 152 -20.08 -11.28 7.05
C GLU A 152 -18.82 -12.12 6.81
N THR A 153 -18.65 -13.16 7.60
CA THR A 153 -17.67 -14.21 7.29
C THR A 153 -18.19 -15.05 6.15
N ALA A 154 -17.60 -14.89 4.97
CA ALA A 154 -17.95 -15.73 3.82
C ALA A 154 -17.51 -17.17 4.07
N TRP A 155 -16.28 -17.36 4.57
CA TRP A 155 -15.70 -18.64 4.97
C TRP A 155 -14.32 -18.45 5.61
N ALA A 156 -13.71 -19.51 6.09
CA ALA A 156 -12.37 -19.49 6.67
C ALA A 156 -11.48 -20.56 6.04
N ILE A 157 -10.19 -20.27 5.99
CA ILE A 157 -9.12 -21.22 5.62
C ILE A 157 -8.50 -21.69 6.93
N THR A 158 -8.60 -22.97 7.24
CA THR A 158 -8.13 -23.49 8.54
C THR A 158 -6.66 -23.92 8.47
N GLY A 159 -5.96 -23.76 9.59
CA GLY A 159 -4.65 -24.34 9.80
C GLY A 159 -3.50 -23.67 9.03
N MET A 160 -3.62 -22.38 8.72
CA MET A 160 -2.59 -21.63 7.99
C MET A 160 -1.54 -21.06 8.95
N ASP A 161 -0.28 -21.25 8.63
CA ASP A 161 0.88 -20.73 9.36
C ASP A 161 1.66 -19.65 8.58
N GLY A 162 1.22 -19.35 7.33
CA GLY A 162 1.83 -18.38 6.44
C GLY A 162 1.25 -16.97 6.53
N ILE A 163 1.69 -16.12 5.62
CA ILE A 163 1.14 -14.77 5.36
C ILE A 163 0.25 -14.90 4.12
N ILE A 164 -1.06 -14.84 4.31
CA ILE A 164 -2.03 -14.96 3.23
C ILE A 164 -2.39 -13.56 2.75
N GLU A 165 -1.90 -13.18 1.56
CA GLU A 165 -1.94 -11.81 1.08
C GLU A 165 -2.93 -11.58 -0.06
N GLY A 166 -2.96 -12.45 -1.04
CA GLY A 166 -3.79 -12.31 -2.25
C GLY A 166 -4.92 -13.31 -2.31
N LEU A 167 -6.05 -12.85 -2.84
CA LEU A 167 -7.24 -13.65 -3.15
C LEU A 167 -7.60 -13.44 -4.62
N ALA A 168 -7.79 -14.52 -5.35
CA ALA A 168 -8.40 -14.51 -6.69
C ALA A 168 -9.50 -15.57 -6.79
N VAL A 169 -10.60 -15.23 -7.45
CA VAL A 169 -11.75 -16.11 -7.64
C VAL A 169 -12.02 -16.24 -9.13
N HIS A 170 -12.14 -17.47 -9.61
CA HIS A 170 -12.50 -17.72 -10.99
C HIS A 170 -13.98 -17.35 -11.24
N PRO A 171 -14.30 -16.44 -12.17
CA PRO A 171 -15.64 -15.86 -12.28
C PRO A 171 -16.73 -16.87 -12.64
N ALA A 172 -16.39 -17.95 -13.35
CA ALA A 172 -17.36 -18.96 -13.77
C ALA A 172 -17.43 -20.17 -12.83
N THR A 173 -16.28 -20.65 -12.31
CA THR A 173 -16.23 -21.86 -11.47
C THR A 173 -16.31 -21.56 -9.98
N LEU A 174 -16.07 -20.29 -9.59
CA LEU A 174 -15.95 -19.82 -8.20
C LEU A 174 -14.80 -20.51 -7.42
N GLU A 175 -13.90 -21.20 -8.12
CA GLU A 175 -12.67 -21.71 -7.54
C GLU A 175 -11.85 -20.54 -7.02
N SER A 176 -11.36 -20.64 -5.79
CA SER A 176 -10.67 -19.54 -5.11
C SER A 176 -9.21 -19.90 -4.87
N PHE A 177 -8.32 -18.95 -5.15
CA PHE A 177 -6.86 -19.07 -5.04
C PHE A 177 -6.35 -18.07 -4.01
N PHE A 178 -5.32 -18.48 -3.25
CA PHE A 178 -4.72 -17.68 -2.19
C PHE A 178 -3.21 -17.68 -2.32
N SER A 179 -2.62 -16.52 -2.21
CA SER A 179 -1.16 -16.41 -2.15
C SER A 179 -0.67 -16.56 -0.72
N ASP A 180 0.52 -17.11 -0.58
CA ASP A 180 1.23 -17.24 0.69
C ASP A 180 2.64 -16.69 0.52
N VAL A 181 2.88 -15.53 1.13
CA VAL A 181 4.17 -14.84 1.07
C VAL A 181 5.24 -15.65 1.81
N HIS A 182 4.92 -16.10 3.05
CA HIS A 182 5.88 -16.81 3.87
C HIS A 182 6.25 -18.17 3.29
N ASN A 183 5.25 -18.98 2.93
CA ASN A 183 5.46 -20.34 2.43
C ASN A 183 5.77 -20.40 0.93
N ARG A 184 5.82 -19.25 0.23
CA ARG A 184 6.24 -19.16 -1.18
C ARG A 184 5.39 -20.05 -2.09
N CYS A 185 4.08 -20.00 -1.93
CA CYS A 185 3.18 -20.88 -2.69
C CYS A 185 1.82 -20.24 -2.96
N ILE A 186 1.06 -20.91 -3.82
CA ILE A 186 -0.33 -20.61 -4.09
C ILE A 186 -1.16 -21.78 -3.57
N TRP A 187 -2.20 -21.47 -2.82
CA TRP A 187 -3.23 -22.39 -2.37
C TRP A 187 -4.48 -22.27 -3.22
N TYR A 188 -5.28 -23.31 -3.31
CA TYR A 188 -6.62 -23.22 -3.86
C TYR A 188 -7.62 -23.96 -2.98
N ARG A 189 -8.86 -23.48 -2.99
CA ARG A 189 -9.97 -24.07 -2.29
C ARG A 189 -10.66 -25.06 -3.23
N ASP A 190 -10.44 -26.34 -3.00
CA ASP A 190 -11.11 -27.41 -3.73
C ASP A 190 -12.50 -27.65 -3.15
N VAL A 191 -13.53 -27.43 -3.96
CA VAL A 191 -14.95 -27.60 -3.61
C VAL A 191 -15.59 -28.81 -4.32
N SER A 192 -14.79 -29.66 -4.91
CA SER A 192 -15.29 -30.84 -5.67
C SER A 192 -15.81 -31.96 -4.78
N GLY A 193 -15.50 -31.96 -3.47
CA GLY A 193 -15.96 -32.93 -2.48
C GLY A 193 -17.12 -32.42 -1.63
N GLU A 194 -17.56 -33.22 -0.64
CA GLU A 194 -18.62 -32.85 0.31
C GLU A 194 -18.22 -31.64 1.21
N SER A 195 -16.93 -31.46 1.44
CA SER A 195 -16.38 -30.34 2.20
C SER A 195 -15.25 -29.69 1.43
N ALA A 196 -15.17 -28.36 1.51
CA ALA A 196 -14.08 -27.62 0.89
C ALA A 196 -12.75 -27.93 1.59
N VAL A 197 -11.71 -28.22 0.80
CA VAL A 197 -10.37 -28.53 1.31
C VAL A 197 -9.36 -27.60 0.65
N MET A 198 -8.41 -27.09 1.47
CA MET A 198 -7.28 -26.34 0.93
C MET A 198 -6.22 -27.28 0.41
N LYS A 199 -5.81 -27.05 -0.84
CA LYS A 199 -4.74 -27.80 -1.52
C LYS A 199 -3.71 -26.84 -2.08
N LYS A 200 -2.47 -27.28 -2.15
CA LYS A 200 -1.41 -26.52 -2.81
C LYS A 200 -1.63 -26.54 -4.31
N PHE A 201 -1.67 -25.35 -4.92
CA PHE A 201 -1.83 -25.18 -6.36
C PHE A 201 -0.47 -25.20 -7.07
N SER A 202 0.49 -24.42 -6.56
CA SER A 202 1.85 -24.36 -7.11
C SER A 202 2.69 -25.55 -6.66
N ALA A 203 3.63 -25.98 -7.50
CA ALA A 203 4.61 -26.99 -7.14
C ALA A 203 5.80 -26.37 -6.38
N ASP A 204 6.46 -27.16 -5.52
CA ASP A 204 7.64 -26.69 -4.78
C ASP A 204 8.83 -26.40 -5.71
N THR A 205 8.81 -26.95 -6.91
CA THR A 205 9.83 -26.79 -7.96
C THR A 205 9.61 -25.56 -8.84
N ASP A 206 8.50 -24.82 -8.68
CA ASP A 206 8.17 -23.66 -9.52
C ASP A 206 9.09 -22.44 -9.26
N GLY A 207 9.86 -22.47 -8.17
CA GLY A 207 10.83 -21.43 -7.85
C GLY A 207 10.22 -20.12 -7.39
N LEU A 208 8.97 -20.14 -6.90
CA LEU A 208 8.30 -18.97 -6.38
C LEU A 208 9.10 -18.37 -5.20
N LEU A 209 9.07 -17.07 -5.11
CA LEU A 209 9.46 -16.25 -3.96
C LEU A 209 8.21 -15.98 -3.10
N GLY A 210 8.22 -14.99 -2.21
CA GLY A 210 6.98 -14.57 -1.54
C GLY A 210 5.91 -14.20 -2.57
N VAL A 211 4.72 -14.80 -2.47
CA VAL A 211 3.62 -14.57 -3.44
C VAL A 211 2.65 -13.56 -2.88
N PHE A 212 2.40 -12.47 -3.62
CA PHE A 212 1.55 -11.36 -3.20
C PHE A 212 0.20 -11.38 -3.91
N ALA A 213 0.01 -10.60 -4.94
CA ALA A 213 -1.26 -10.53 -5.66
C ALA A 213 -1.50 -11.72 -6.57
N LEU A 214 -2.76 -12.07 -6.73
CA LEU A 214 -3.27 -13.07 -7.67
C LEU A 214 -4.38 -12.46 -8.52
N LYS A 215 -4.43 -12.78 -9.81
CA LYS A 215 -5.55 -12.42 -10.69
C LYS A 215 -5.84 -13.57 -11.65
N VAL A 216 -7.12 -13.91 -11.82
CA VAL A 216 -7.58 -14.88 -12.82
C VAL A 216 -7.92 -14.16 -14.12
N ASP A 217 -7.25 -14.52 -15.20
CA ASP A 217 -7.65 -14.18 -16.57
C ASP A 217 -8.37 -15.39 -17.16
N ALA A 218 -9.68 -15.45 -16.95
CA ALA A 218 -10.51 -16.56 -17.42
C ALA A 218 -10.54 -16.66 -18.95
N GLY A 219 -10.44 -15.52 -19.66
CA GLY A 219 -10.43 -15.49 -21.12
C GLY A 219 -9.18 -16.12 -21.73
N ARG A 220 -8.06 -16.07 -21.01
CA ARG A 220 -6.78 -16.68 -21.43
C ARG A 220 -6.44 -17.94 -20.63
N ASN A 221 -7.38 -18.44 -19.82
CA ASN A 221 -7.20 -19.63 -18.96
C ASN A 221 -5.93 -19.54 -18.08
N THR A 222 -5.66 -18.34 -17.52
CA THR A 222 -4.40 -18.08 -16.82
C THR A 222 -4.66 -17.56 -15.41
N LEU A 223 -3.94 -18.13 -14.42
CA LEU A 223 -3.77 -17.52 -13.12
C LEU A 223 -2.43 -16.77 -13.10
N TRP A 224 -2.49 -15.46 -12.90
CA TRP A 224 -1.33 -14.61 -12.72
C TRP A 224 -1.01 -14.47 -11.24
N ALA A 225 0.29 -14.43 -10.92
CA ALA A 225 0.78 -14.22 -9.57
C ALA A 225 1.99 -13.27 -9.58
N SER A 226 2.02 -12.29 -8.69
CA SER A 226 3.24 -11.52 -8.40
C SER A 226 4.06 -12.24 -7.34
N SER A 227 5.39 -12.27 -7.53
CA SER A 227 6.30 -12.99 -6.65
C SER A 227 7.59 -12.21 -6.46
N SER A 228 7.93 -11.93 -5.20
CA SER A 228 9.06 -11.07 -4.84
C SER A 228 9.79 -11.58 -3.61
N ALA A 229 11.10 -11.35 -3.56
CA ALA A 229 11.93 -11.74 -2.43
C ALA A 229 11.86 -10.71 -1.32
N LEU A 230 11.64 -11.18 -0.09
CA LEU A 230 11.63 -10.36 1.12
C LEU A 230 12.01 -11.21 2.35
N PRO A 231 12.47 -10.59 3.45
CA PRO A 231 12.94 -11.31 4.64
C PRO A 231 11.91 -12.24 5.30
N GLU A 232 10.62 -11.93 5.18
CA GLU A 232 9.52 -12.69 5.76
C GLU A 232 9.26 -14.02 5.04
N MET A 233 9.78 -14.20 3.81
CA MET A 233 9.64 -15.46 3.09
C MET A 233 10.55 -16.55 3.67
N LYS A 234 10.07 -17.76 3.74
CA LYS A 234 10.83 -18.93 4.21
C LYS A 234 12.04 -19.19 3.33
N GLY A 235 13.22 -19.26 3.98
CA GLY A 235 14.48 -19.54 3.30
C GLY A 235 15.03 -18.33 2.51
N TYR A 236 14.63 -17.11 2.85
CA TYR A 236 15.25 -15.90 2.31
C TYR A 236 16.76 -15.87 2.57
N THR A 237 17.50 -15.41 1.59
CA THR A 237 18.93 -15.11 1.67
C THR A 237 19.23 -13.79 0.98
N GLU A 238 20.36 -13.16 1.32
CA GLU A 238 20.78 -11.90 0.64
C GLU A 238 20.98 -12.07 -0.89
N ALA A 239 21.20 -13.31 -1.37
CA ALA A 239 21.25 -13.59 -2.81
C ALA A 239 19.89 -13.48 -3.51
N ASP A 240 18.79 -13.50 -2.75
CA ASP A 240 17.44 -13.33 -3.29
C ASP A 240 17.04 -11.85 -3.40
N LYS A 241 17.77 -10.98 -2.72
CA LYS A 241 17.46 -9.54 -2.64
C LYS A 241 17.24 -8.91 -4.01
N GLY A 242 16.13 -8.19 -4.16
CA GLY A 242 15.75 -7.51 -5.40
C GLY A 242 15.19 -8.42 -6.50
N ARG A 243 15.09 -9.73 -6.27
CA ARG A 243 14.46 -10.64 -7.24
C ARG A 243 12.94 -10.51 -7.17
N ALA A 244 12.33 -10.27 -8.32
CA ALA A 244 10.89 -10.19 -8.46
C ALA A 244 10.46 -10.58 -9.87
N PHE A 245 9.27 -11.18 -10.02
CA PHE A 245 8.71 -11.57 -11.30
C PHE A 245 7.19 -11.72 -11.24
N LEU A 246 6.53 -11.67 -12.40
CA LEU A 246 5.19 -12.22 -12.57
C LEU A 246 5.29 -13.69 -13.00
N ALA A 247 4.42 -14.52 -12.46
CA ALA A 247 4.25 -15.92 -12.85
C ALA A 247 2.89 -16.11 -13.53
N ALA A 248 2.86 -16.84 -14.63
CA ALA A 248 1.65 -17.25 -15.33
C ALA A 248 1.47 -18.76 -15.20
N TYR A 249 0.34 -19.18 -14.65
CA TYR A 249 -0.08 -20.57 -14.53
C TYR A 249 -1.21 -20.87 -15.49
N ASP A 250 -1.14 -22.00 -16.19
CA ASP A 250 -2.27 -22.52 -16.95
C ASP A 250 -3.28 -23.16 -15.98
N LEU A 251 -4.51 -22.65 -15.95
CA LEU A 251 -5.56 -23.10 -15.03
C LEU A 251 -6.02 -24.53 -15.32
N GLY A 252 -6.01 -24.96 -16.60
CA GLY A 252 -6.46 -26.29 -17.01
C GLY A 252 -5.49 -27.39 -16.59
N THR A 253 -4.17 -27.14 -16.75
CA THR A 253 -3.11 -28.08 -16.37
C THR A 253 -2.61 -27.90 -14.95
N ARG A 254 -2.90 -26.75 -14.35
CA ARG A 254 -2.39 -26.31 -13.01
C ARG A 254 -0.87 -26.29 -12.95
N ARG A 255 -0.22 -25.89 -14.04
CA ARG A 255 1.26 -25.84 -14.11
C ARG A 255 1.72 -24.44 -14.39
N LEU A 256 2.90 -24.13 -13.86
CA LEU A 256 3.63 -22.92 -14.22
C LEU A 256 3.95 -22.97 -15.72
N ALA A 257 3.40 -22.01 -16.47
CA ALA A 257 3.65 -21.88 -17.90
C ALA A 257 4.89 -21.01 -18.16
N ARG A 258 5.03 -19.90 -17.43
CA ARG A 258 6.11 -18.94 -17.63
C ARG A 258 6.28 -17.99 -16.46
N THR A 259 7.51 -17.48 -16.30
CA THR A 259 7.83 -16.33 -15.43
C THR A 259 8.34 -15.15 -16.26
N TYR A 260 8.07 -13.93 -15.77
CA TYR A 260 8.44 -12.67 -16.41
C TYR A 260 9.20 -11.81 -15.38
N PRO A 261 10.54 -11.87 -15.36
CA PRO A 261 11.33 -11.22 -14.34
C PRO A 261 11.36 -9.70 -14.51
N VAL A 262 11.54 -9.01 -13.39
CA VAL A 262 12.08 -7.65 -13.36
C VAL A 262 13.55 -7.71 -13.75
N THR A 263 13.99 -6.79 -14.62
CA THR A 263 15.42 -6.67 -14.93
C THR A 263 16.14 -6.08 -13.70
N PRO A 264 17.16 -6.76 -13.13
CA PRO A 264 17.89 -6.26 -11.97
C PRO A 264 18.51 -4.88 -12.26
N ASP A 265 18.33 -3.94 -11.33
CA ASP A 265 18.88 -2.58 -11.41
C ASP A 265 19.61 -2.16 -10.11
N GLY A 266 19.87 -3.11 -9.23
CA GLY A 266 20.57 -2.92 -7.95
C GLY A 266 19.65 -2.45 -6.82
N ARG A 267 18.35 -2.29 -7.06
CA ARG A 267 17.34 -1.95 -6.05
C ARG A 267 16.59 -3.19 -5.57
N GLU A 268 15.88 -3.03 -4.47
CA GLU A 268 14.85 -3.98 -4.03
C GLU A 268 13.57 -3.74 -4.82
N HIS A 269 12.88 -4.84 -5.14
CA HIS A 269 11.61 -4.82 -5.86
C HIS A 269 10.60 -5.72 -5.16
N VAL A 270 9.44 -5.16 -4.83
CA VAL A 270 8.28 -5.92 -4.34
C VAL A 270 7.09 -5.59 -5.21
N LEU A 271 6.70 -6.54 -6.04
CA LEU A 271 5.53 -6.42 -6.93
C LEU A 271 4.26 -6.63 -6.10
N GLY A 272 3.72 -5.53 -5.56
CA GLY A 272 2.60 -5.57 -4.60
C GLY A 272 1.28 -5.98 -5.23
N ASP A 273 0.87 -5.31 -6.31
CA ASP A 273 -0.38 -5.63 -7.04
C ASP A 273 -0.21 -5.40 -8.54
N PHE A 274 -1.17 -5.88 -9.32
CA PHE A 274 -1.18 -5.68 -10.77
C PHE A 274 -2.60 -5.73 -11.34
N VAL A 275 -2.77 -5.16 -12.53
CA VAL A 275 -4.02 -5.22 -13.28
C VAL A 275 -3.73 -5.50 -14.75
N ALA A 276 -4.55 -6.33 -15.38
CA ALA A 276 -4.50 -6.58 -16.81
C ALA A 276 -5.58 -5.76 -17.53
N ASP A 277 -5.25 -5.21 -18.69
CA ASP A 277 -6.23 -4.60 -19.55
C ASP A 277 -6.82 -5.59 -20.60
N GLY A 278 -7.74 -5.10 -21.43
CA GLY A 278 -8.46 -5.96 -22.36
C GLY A 278 -7.59 -6.59 -23.46
N ASP A 279 -6.46 -5.99 -23.83
CA ASP A 279 -5.52 -6.53 -24.80
C ASP A 279 -4.51 -7.52 -24.21
N GLY A 280 -4.43 -7.57 -22.86
CA GLY A 280 -3.52 -8.43 -22.11
C GLY A 280 -2.23 -7.74 -21.67
N THR A 281 -2.12 -6.43 -21.81
CA THR A 281 -1.09 -5.65 -21.13
C THR A 281 -1.32 -5.68 -19.63
N ILE A 282 -0.25 -5.92 -18.86
CA ILE A 282 -0.33 -5.94 -17.39
C ILE A 282 0.49 -4.77 -16.84
N TYR A 283 -0.12 -3.96 -15.98
CA TYR A 283 0.53 -2.91 -15.20
C TYR A 283 0.73 -3.39 -13.77
N VAL A 284 1.96 -3.23 -13.25
CA VAL A 284 2.36 -3.78 -11.95
C VAL A 284 2.94 -2.68 -11.09
N SER A 285 2.47 -2.52 -9.87
CA SER A 285 3.04 -1.61 -8.88
C SER A 285 4.26 -2.22 -8.18
N ASP A 286 5.22 -1.38 -7.84
CA ASP A 286 6.38 -1.75 -7.04
C ASP A 286 6.31 -1.04 -5.70
N SER A 287 6.20 -1.79 -4.60
CA SER A 287 6.00 -1.25 -3.26
C SER A 287 7.27 -0.66 -2.64
N THR A 288 8.45 -1.02 -3.17
CA THR A 288 9.76 -0.60 -2.66
C THR A 288 10.52 0.33 -3.59
N ALA A 289 10.21 0.32 -4.90
CA ALA A 289 10.79 1.22 -5.88
C ALA A 289 9.72 2.14 -6.48
N PRO A 290 10.06 3.39 -6.87
CA PRO A 290 9.11 4.37 -7.40
C PRO A 290 8.75 4.08 -8.87
N VAL A 291 8.35 2.85 -9.17
CA VAL A 291 8.17 2.32 -10.53
C VAL A 291 6.82 1.64 -10.70
N ILE A 292 6.19 1.91 -11.83
CA ILE A 292 5.14 1.05 -12.40
C ILE A 292 5.77 0.27 -13.54
N TRP A 293 5.72 -1.05 -13.44
CA TRP A 293 6.19 -1.97 -14.48
C TRP A 293 5.07 -2.28 -15.47
N ARG A 294 5.43 -2.69 -16.68
CA ARG A 294 4.50 -3.16 -17.70
C ARG A 294 4.99 -4.47 -18.30
N LEU A 295 4.07 -5.40 -18.49
CA LEU A 295 4.24 -6.56 -19.35
C LEU A 295 3.38 -6.37 -20.59
N ALA A 296 3.98 -6.08 -21.73
CA ALA A 296 3.27 -6.01 -23.00
C ALA A 296 2.95 -7.42 -23.53
N PRO A 297 1.86 -7.61 -24.29
CA PRO A 297 1.57 -8.88 -24.95
C PRO A 297 2.75 -9.42 -25.74
N GLY A 298 3.13 -10.68 -25.47
CA GLY A 298 4.28 -11.33 -26.13
C GLY A 298 5.66 -10.96 -25.60
N ALA A 299 5.78 -10.02 -24.66
CA ALA A 299 7.05 -9.67 -24.04
C ALA A 299 7.62 -10.85 -23.21
N ALA A 300 8.93 -10.83 -22.99
CA ALA A 300 9.62 -11.84 -22.20
C ALA A 300 9.91 -11.40 -20.76
N THR A 301 9.94 -10.10 -20.50
CA THR A 301 10.30 -9.48 -19.24
C THR A 301 9.39 -8.27 -18.98
N LEU A 302 9.31 -7.88 -17.71
CA LEU A 302 8.73 -6.61 -17.31
C LEU A 302 9.64 -5.46 -17.75
N GLU A 303 9.04 -4.39 -18.27
CA GLU A 303 9.73 -3.14 -18.59
C GLU A 303 9.32 -2.03 -17.61
N LYS A 304 10.22 -1.10 -17.34
CA LYS A 304 9.88 0.12 -16.58
C LYS A 304 8.99 0.99 -17.46
N TRP A 305 7.70 1.05 -17.11
CA TRP A 305 6.74 1.83 -17.89
C TRP A 305 6.67 3.28 -17.44
N LEU A 306 6.70 3.51 -16.12
CA LEU A 306 6.72 4.84 -15.52
C LEU A 306 7.55 4.81 -14.25
N GLU A 307 8.51 5.71 -14.14
CA GLU A 307 9.33 5.92 -12.95
C GLU A 307 9.36 7.40 -12.60
N THR A 308 9.09 7.75 -11.35
CA THR A 308 9.15 9.14 -10.87
C THR A 308 9.39 9.18 -9.37
N ASP A 309 10.27 10.10 -8.91
CA ASP A 309 10.58 10.30 -7.49
C ASP A 309 9.38 10.78 -6.65
N GLU A 310 8.26 11.13 -7.30
CA GLU A 310 7.01 11.45 -6.61
C GLU A 310 6.32 10.21 -6.01
N PHE A 311 6.58 9.02 -6.54
CA PHE A 311 6.08 7.74 -6.00
C PHE A 311 6.89 7.31 -4.78
N VAL A 312 6.21 6.69 -3.80
CA VAL A 312 6.86 6.31 -2.54
C VAL A 312 6.69 4.83 -2.23
N SER A 313 5.45 4.37 -2.16
CA SER A 313 5.12 3.00 -1.80
C SER A 313 3.84 2.62 -2.53
N LEU A 314 4.02 2.22 -3.79
CA LEU A 314 2.91 1.87 -4.66
C LEU A 314 2.35 0.51 -4.26
N GLN A 315 1.03 0.43 -4.16
CA GLN A 315 0.29 -0.75 -3.75
C GLN A 315 -0.76 -1.09 -4.80
N GLY A 316 -2.04 -1.16 -4.43
CA GLY A 316 -3.13 -1.53 -5.30
C GLY A 316 -3.21 -0.70 -6.59
N VAL A 317 -3.52 -1.36 -7.70
CA VAL A 317 -3.70 -0.73 -9.01
C VAL A 317 -5.03 -1.14 -9.64
N ALA A 318 -5.71 -0.17 -10.29
CA ALA A 318 -6.98 -0.40 -10.95
C ALA A 318 -7.11 0.43 -12.23
N LEU A 319 -7.62 -0.17 -13.30
CA LEU A 319 -7.91 0.57 -14.52
C LEU A 319 -9.25 1.31 -14.40
N SER A 320 -9.38 2.47 -15.05
CA SER A 320 -10.68 3.09 -15.23
C SER A 320 -11.60 2.20 -16.08
N ALA A 321 -12.91 2.38 -15.97
CA ALA A 321 -13.89 1.59 -16.71
C ALA A 321 -13.73 1.68 -18.24
N ASP A 322 -13.19 2.79 -18.75
CA ASP A 322 -12.89 2.99 -20.17
C ASP A 322 -11.49 2.51 -20.59
N GLY A 323 -10.70 1.96 -19.66
CA GLY A 323 -9.36 1.45 -19.92
C GLY A 323 -8.31 2.51 -20.29
N ARG A 324 -8.57 3.81 -20.07
CA ARG A 324 -7.65 4.88 -20.49
C ARG A 324 -6.77 5.40 -19.37
N LYS A 325 -7.13 5.13 -18.12
CA LYS A 325 -6.48 5.65 -16.93
C LYS A 325 -6.14 4.51 -15.99
N LEU A 326 -5.04 4.66 -15.28
CA LEU A 326 -4.61 3.76 -14.21
C LEU A 326 -4.71 4.53 -12.89
N TYR A 327 -5.49 4.03 -11.96
CA TYR A 327 -5.46 4.44 -10.56
C TYR A 327 -4.38 3.64 -9.85
N VAL A 328 -3.56 4.32 -9.05
CA VAL A 328 -2.47 3.70 -8.32
C VAL A 328 -2.52 4.19 -6.88
N ALA A 329 -2.73 3.29 -5.95
CA ALA A 329 -2.61 3.58 -4.53
C ALA A 329 -1.14 3.73 -4.17
N ASP A 330 -0.80 4.84 -3.53
CA ASP A 330 0.48 5.06 -2.89
C ASP A 330 0.22 5.16 -1.38
N TYR A 331 0.67 4.16 -0.66
CA TYR A 331 0.41 3.99 0.76
C TYR A 331 0.78 5.21 1.59
N ALA A 332 1.82 5.92 1.17
CA ALA A 332 2.38 7.08 1.85
C ALA A 332 1.92 8.43 1.29
N ASN A 333 1.32 8.47 0.07
CA ASN A 333 0.92 9.71 -0.59
C ASN A 333 -0.57 9.79 -0.92
N GLY A 334 -1.30 8.67 -0.91
CA GLY A 334 -2.72 8.59 -1.27
C GLY A 334 -2.95 8.00 -2.66
N LEU A 335 -3.78 8.59 -3.49
CA LEU A 335 -4.21 8.01 -4.76
C LEU A 335 -3.70 8.82 -5.96
N TRP A 336 -3.01 8.14 -6.87
CA TRP A 336 -2.58 8.70 -8.15
C TRP A 336 -3.53 8.30 -9.27
N LEU A 337 -3.67 9.17 -10.25
CA LEU A 337 -4.27 8.91 -11.55
C LEU A 337 -3.22 9.09 -12.63
N VAL A 338 -3.01 8.05 -13.44
CA VAL A 338 -2.05 8.07 -14.55
C VAL A 338 -2.80 7.94 -15.86
N GLU A 339 -2.67 8.91 -16.75
CA GLU A 339 -3.17 8.82 -18.13
C GLU A 339 -2.30 7.83 -18.91
N LEU A 340 -2.86 6.71 -19.39
CA LEU A 340 -2.07 5.66 -20.05
C LEU A 340 -1.38 6.16 -21.34
N ALA A 341 -2.04 7.02 -22.11
CA ALA A 341 -1.52 7.52 -23.38
C ALA A 341 -0.30 8.44 -23.21
N THR A 342 -0.27 9.27 -22.16
CA THR A 342 0.78 10.26 -21.92
C THR A 342 1.74 9.86 -20.81
N ARG A 343 1.40 8.84 -20.03
CA ARG A 343 2.13 8.40 -18.80
C ARG A 343 2.29 9.54 -17.80
N THR A 344 1.30 10.44 -17.72
CA THR A 344 1.35 11.60 -16.83
C THR A 344 0.65 11.25 -15.52
N PRO A 345 1.36 11.16 -14.39
CA PRO A 345 0.77 10.94 -13.08
C PRO A 345 0.21 12.25 -12.53
N ARG A 346 -0.91 12.16 -11.83
CA ARG A 346 -1.54 13.26 -11.09
C ARG A 346 -2.00 12.76 -9.74
N LEU A 347 -1.51 13.35 -8.67
CA LEU A 347 -1.94 13.05 -7.31
C LEU A 347 -3.36 13.61 -7.10
N LEU A 348 -4.28 12.78 -6.64
CA LEU A 348 -5.67 13.13 -6.44
C LEU A 348 -5.90 13.67 -5.02
N ALA A 349 -6.75 14.69 -4.92
CA ALA A 349 -7.22 15.19 -3.64
C ALA A 349 -8.30 14.27 -3.07
N ALA A 350 -8.27 14.05 -1.75
CA ALA A 350 -9.34 13.37 -1.07
C ALA A 350 -10.56 14.29 -0.90
N PRO A 351 -11.78 13.76 -0.95
CA PRO A 351 -12.96 14.49 -0.54
C PRO A 351 -12.87 14.99 0.91
N ALA A 352 -13.60 16.05 1.22
CA ALA A 352 -13.62 16.63 2.56
C ALA A 352 -13.93 15.57 3.64
N ARG A 353 -13.24 15.64 4.78
CA ARG A 353 -13.38 14.72 5.92
C ARG A 353 -13.08 13.25 5.58
N SER A 354 -12.21 13.03 4.60
CA SER A 354 -11.72 11.69 4.26
C SER A 354 -10.23 11.69 4.07
N THR A 355 -9.65 10.51 3.94
CA THR A 355 -8.24 10.32 3.59
C THR A 355 -8.10 9.17 2.61
N LEU A 356 -7.18 9.31 1.66
CA LEU A 356 -6.80 8.28 0.69
C LEU A 356 -5.41 7.68 1.00
N PHE A 357 -4.83 8.03 2.13
CA PHE A 357 -3.59 7.42 2.63
C PHE A 357 -3.84 6.00 3.16
N GLY A 358 -2.82 5.16 3.11
CA GLY A 358 -2.88 3.81 3.64
C GLY A 358 -3.79 2.86 2.88
N ILE A 359 -4.03 3.12 1.60
CA ILE A 359 -4.72 2.18 0.70
C ILE A 359 -3.70 1.13 0.22
N ASP A 360 -4.05 -0.12 0.43
CA ASP A 360 -3.31 -1.30 0.01
C ASP A 360 -3.93 -1.91 -1.26
N GLY A 361 -5.12 -2.50 -1.19
CA GLY A 361 -5.82 -3.06 -2.35
C GLY A 361 -6.73 -2.04 -3.06
N LEU A 362 -6.83 -2.11 -4.41
CA LEU A 362 -7.65 -1.20 -5.21
C LEU A 362 -8.38 -1.95 -6.34
N TYR A 363 -9.69 -1.72 -6.48
CA TYR A 363 -10.53 -2.49 -7.41
C TYR A 363 -11.57 -1.58 -8.06
N THR A 364 -11.72 -1.72 -9.39
CA THR A 364 -12.72 -0.97 -10.16
C THR A 364 -14.11 -1.57 -10.00
N VAL A 365 -15.08 -0.69 -9.75
CA VAL A 365 -16.52 -1.01 -9.74
C VAL A 365 -17.29 0.04 -10.55
N PRO A 366 -18.55 -0.22 -10.93
CA PRO A 366 -19.35 0.79 -11.61
C PRO A 366 -19.40 2.10 -10.83
N GLY A 367 -18.96 3.20 -11.47
CA GLY A 367 -18.97 4.56 -10.92
C GLY A 367 -17.91 4.83 -9.84
N GLY A 368 -16.97 3.92 -9.58
CA GLY A 368 -16.01 4.14 -8.50
C GLY A 368 -14.95 3.06 -8.34
N LEU A 369 -14.33 3.08 -7.16
CA LEU A 369 -13.32 2.12 -6.74
C LEU A 369 -13.69 1.54 -5.36
N ILE A 370 -13.35 0.29 -5.13
CA ILE A 370 -13.28 -0.29 -3.78
C ILE A 370 -11.81 -0.28 -3.36
N ALA A 371 -11.55 0.06 -2.11
CA ALA A 371 -10.20 0.07 -1.58
C ALA A 371 -10.12 -0.60 -0.20
N VAL A 372 -9.10 -1.44 -0.01
CA VAL A 372 -8.68 -1.92 1.31
C VAL A 372 -7.75 -0.87 1.90
N GLN A 373 -8.13 -0.30 3.03
CA GLN A 373 -7.38 0.76 3.69
C GLN A 373 -6.90 0.24 5.05
N ASN A 374 -5.76 -0.46 5.05
CA ASN A 374 -5.17 -1.10 6.22
C ASN A 374 -4.07 -0.24 6.88
N GLY A 375 -3.57 0.81 6.21
CA GLY A 375 -2.54 1.73 6.73
C GLY A 375 -3.05 2.80 7.67
N ILE A 376 -4.28 2.70 8.15
CA ILE A 376 -4.90 3.60 9.12
C ILE A 376 -5.57 2.82 10.25
N ASN A 377 -5.98 3.50 11.30
CA ASN A 377 -6.74 2.91 12.39
C ASN A 377 -8.11 3.62 12.53
N PRO A 378 -9.23 2.90 12.48
CA PRO A 378 -9.35 1.46 12.21
C PRO A 378 -9.05 1.10 10.75
N GLN A 379 -8.57 -0.13 10.52
CA GLN A 379 -8.52 -0.71 9.20
C GLN A 379 -9.93 -0.87 8.64
N ARG A 380 -10.10 -0.64 7.32
CA ARG A 380 -11.44 -0.61 6.75
C ARG A 380 -11.45 -0.92 5.24
N VAL A 381 -12.61 -1.28 4.72
CA VAL A 381 -12.92 -1.28 3.29
C VAL A 381 -13.74 -0.04 2.98
N ILE A 382 -13.33 0.69 1.95
CA ILE A 382 -14.02 1.91 1.51
C ILE A 382 -14.44 1.81 0.05
N ARG A 383 -15.52 2.52 -0.29
CA ARG A 383 -15.87 2.86 -1.66
C ARG A 383 -15.51 4.31 -1.93
N ILE A 384 -14.84 4.54 -3.05
CA ILE A 384 -14.50 5.87 -3.58
C ILE A 384 -15.39 6.10 -4.79
N ASP A 385 -16.38 6.94 -4.69
CA ASP A 385 -17.21 7.34 -5.83
C ASP A 385 -16.41 8.35 -6.67
N LEU A 386 -16.43 8.17 -8.00
CA LEU A 386 -15.67 8.98 -8.93
C LEU A 386 -16.57 9.97 -9.68
N ALA A 387 -16.08 11.18 -9.87
CA ALA A 387 -16.66 12.15 -10.79
C ALA A 387 -16.38 11.75 -12.26
N ALA A 388 -17.01 12.42 -13.21
CA ALA A 388 -16.86 12.13 -14.63
C ALA A 388 -15.41 12.31 -15.17
N ASP A 389 -14.63 13.19 -14.54
CA ASP A 389 -13.21 13.38 -14.87
C ASP A 389 -12.28 12.34 -14.23
N GLY A 390 -12.82 11.43 -13.41
CA GLY A 390 -12.09 10.40 -12.69
C GLY A 390 -11.53 10.84 -11.34
N THR A 391 -11.90 12.03 -10.83
CA THR A 391 -11.49 12.46 -9.49
C THR A 391 -12.39 11.88 -8.41
N PRO A 392 -11.89 11.63 -7.17
CA PRO A 392 -12.71 11.22 -6.04
C PRO A 392 -13.76 12.28 -5.68
N ALA A 393 -15.04 11.92 -5.72
CA ALA A 393 -16.16 12.78 -5.38
C ALA A 393 -16.67 12.54 -3.95
N ALA A 394 -16.68 11.28 -3.50
CA ALA A 394 -17.06 10.89 -2.16
C ALA A 394 -16.30 9.64 -1.70
N VAL A 395 -16.17 9.48 -0.39
CA VAL A 395 -15.64 8.26 0.24
C VAL A 395 -16.67 7.75 1.24
N ARG A 396 -17.03 6.47 1.12
CA ARG A 396 -17.94 5.79 2.05
C ARG A 396 -17.24 4.57 2.67
N VAL A 397 -17.37 4.38 3.97
CA VAL A 397 -16.92 3.15 4.64
C VAL A 397 -17.95 2.06 4.35
N LEU A 398 -17.51 0.96 3.76
CA LEU A 398 -18.35 -0.23 3.53
C LEU A 398 -18.27 -1.19 4.71
N GLY A 399 -17.07 -1.38 5.28
CA GLY A 399 -16.83 -2.25 6.41
C GLY A 399 -15.67 -1.80 7.28
N ALA A 400 -15.85 -1.80 8.60
CA ALA A 400 -14.83 -1.50 9.60
C ALA A 400 -15.21 -2.09 10.96
N GLY A 401 -14.20 -2.27 11.84
CA GLY A 401 -14.41 -2.55 13.26
C GLY A 401 -14.93 -3.95 13.59
N TYR A 402 -14.92 -4.89 12.65
CA TYR A 402 -15.24 -6.29 12.93
C TYR A 402 -14.05 -6.98 13.63
N PRO A 403 -14.30 -7.88 14.61
CA PRO A 403 -13.23 -8.57 15.32
C PRO A 403 -12.25 -9.35 14.43
N SER A 404 -12.72 -9.79 13.25
CA SER A 404 -11.92 -10.50 12.25
C SER A 404 -11.11 -9.57 11.34
N MET A 405 -11.25 -8.26 11.46
CA MET A 405 -10.46 -7.25 10.76
C MET A 405 -9.24 -6.86 11.59
N SER A 406 -8.27 -7.75 11.70
CA SER A 406 -7.05 -7.48 12.49
C SER A 406 -5.83 -7.16 11.64
N ASP A 407 -5.83 -7.59 10.38
CA ASP A 407 -4.71 -7.42 9.44
C ASP A 407 -5.24 -7.64 8.02
N LEU A 408 -5.93 -6.61 7.48
CA LEU A 408 -6.58 -6.68 6.18
C LEU A 408 -5.55 -6.80 5.06
N ALA A 409 -5.86 -7.64 4.07
CA ALA A 409 -5.08 -7.75 2.85
C ALA A 409 -5.98 -7.72 1.61
N LEU A 410 -5.45 -8.18 0.47
CA LEU A 410 -6.10 -8.05 -0.81
C LEU A 410 -7.42 -8.84 -0.89
N GLY A 411 -8.22 -8.51 -1.89
CA GLY A 411 -9.52 -9.14 -2.11
C GLY A 411 -9.89 -9.20 -3.58
N GLN A 412 -11.17 -9.45 -3.83
CA GLN A 412 -11.73 -9.43 -5.17
C GLN A 412 -13.21 -9.08 -5.18
N VAL A 413 -13.64 -8.36 -6.20
CA VAL A 413 -15.06 -8.14 -6.49
C VAL A 413 -15.64 -9.39 -7.11
N VAL A 414 -16.67 -9.96 -6.48
CA VAL A 414 -17.35 -11.19 -6.91
C VAL A 414 -18.87 -10.99 -6.80
N ALA A 415 -19.58 -11.09 -7.92
CA ALA A 415 -21.05 -11.14 -7.96
C ALA A 415 -21.77 -10.09 -7.07
N GLY A 416 -21.33 -8.82 -7.13
CA GLY A 416 -21.94 -7.73 -6.38
C GLY A 416 -21.47 -7.56 -4.93
N HIS A 417 -20.46 -8.35 -4.53
CA HIS A 417 -19.80 -8.26 -3.23
C HIS A 417 -18.30 -8.03 -3.41
N PHE A 418 -17.65 -7.64 -2.34
CA PHE A 418 -16.19 -7.63 -2.22
C PHE A 418 -15.77 -8.64 -1.16
N ASP A 419 -15.07 -9.71 -1.60
CA ASP A 419 -14.48 -10.70 -0.72
C ASP A 419 -13.01 -10.33 -0.47
N PHE A 420 -12.58 -10.35 0.79
CA PHE A 420 -11.24 -9.92 1.17
C PHE A 420 -10.70 -10.67 2.40
N ILE A 421 -9.39 -10.66 2.55
CA ILE A 421 -8.70 -11.31 3.67
C ILE A 421 -8.79 -10.40 4.90
N GLY A 422 -9.33 -10.92 6.00
CA GLY A 422 -9.53 -10.18 7.25
C GLY A 422 -8.33 -10.18 8.19
N ASN A 423 -7.45 -11.20 8.10
CA ASN A 423 -6.34 -11.43 9.04
C ASN A 423 -5.16 -12.13 8.36
N SER A 424 -4.43 -11.40 7.54
CA SER A 424 -3.35 -11.93 6.67
C SER A 424 -2.20 -12.58 7.43
N GLY A 425 -1.78 -11.99 8.57
CA GLY A 425 -0.76 -12.54 9.47
C GLY A 425 0.63 -11.91 9.34
N TRP A 426 0.77 -10.74 8.74
CA TRP A 426 2.04 -10.02 8.67
C TRP A 426 2.68 -9.80 10.03
N GLU A 427 1.90 -9.36 11.02
CA GLU A 427 2.40 -9.10 12.39
C GLU A 427 2.99 -10.34 13.05
N LEU A 428 2.49 -11.53 12.71
CA LEU A 428 2.97 -12.79 13.27
C LEU A 428 4.36 -13.18 12.75
N HIS A 429 4.74 -12.65 11.58
CA HIS A 429 6.02 -12.88 10.91
C HIS A 429 6.99 -11.70 11.00
N ALA A 430 6.68 -10.68 11.79
CA ALA A 430 7.50 -9.47 11.93
C ALA A 430 8.93 -9.73 12.49
N LYS A 431 9.19 -10.93 13.00
CA LYS A 431 10.52 -11.36 13.44
C LYS A 431 11.04 -12.48 12.54
N PRO A 432 12.31 -12.45 12.11
CA PRO A 432 12.87 -13.45 11.18
C PRO A 432 12.75 -14.91 11.65
N ASP A 433 12.77 -15.13 12.97
CA ASP A 433 12.65 -16.46 13.57
C ASP A 433 11.23 -16.78 14.06
N ALA A 434 10.24 -16.00 13.70
CA ALA A 434 8.87 -16.25 14.09
C ALA A 434 8.39 -17.63 13.61
N ARG A 435 7.67 -18.31 14.47
CA ARG A 435 7.06 -19.61 14.17
C ARG A 435 5.62 -19.55 14.71
N PRO A 436 4.73 -18.80 14.05
CA PRO A 436 3.34 -18.69 14.49
C PRO A 436 2.68 -20.06 14.48
N ALA A 437 1.79 -20.27 15.46
CA ALA A 437 0.91 -21.43 15.44
C ALA A 437 -0.06 -21.32 14.24
N PRO A 438 -0.44 -22.46 13.63
CA PRO A 438 -1.48 -22.48 12.61
C PRO A 438 -2.77 -21.82 13.14
N ARG A 439 -3.39 -21.02 12.29
CA ARG A 439 -4.60 -20.25 12.57
C ARG A 439 -5.61 -20.35 11.45
N ASP A 440 -6.83 -19.94 11.72
CA ASP A 440 -7.82 -19.74 10.68
C ASP A 440 -7.63 -18.35 10.05
N VAL A 441 -7.58 -18.30 8.73
CA VAL A 441 -7.63 -17.07 7.94
C VAL A 441 -9.05 -16.84 7.49
N VAL A 442 -9.62 -15.71 7.91
CA VAL A 442 -11.02 -15.38 7.67
C VAL A 442 -11.16 -14.60 6.37
N ILE A 443 -12.03 -15.07 5.48
CA ILE A 443 -12.46 -14.32 4.30
C ILE A 443 -13.76 -13.63 4.65
N LEU A 444 -13.69 -12.30 4.63
CA LEU A 444 -14.83 -11.43 4.85
C LEU A 444 -15.49 -11.06 3.54
N ARG A 445 -16.78 -10.81 3.59
CA ARG A 445 -17.59 -10.37 2.47
C ARG A 445 -18.34 -9.12 2.83
N THR A 446 -18.22 -8.07 2.02
CA THR A 446 -19.02 -6.85 2.15
C THR A 446 -19.85 -6.60 0.88
N PRO A 447 -21.14 -6.26 1.00
CA PRO A 447 -21.92 -5.85 -0.16
C PRO A 447 -21.41 -4.51 -0.70
N LEU A 448 -21.48 -4.33 -2.02
CA LEU A 448 -21.03 -3.12 -2.71
C LEU A 448 -22.05 -1.99 -2.70
N GLU A 449 -23.32 -2.27 -2.30
CA GLU A 449 -24.45 -1.35 -2.25
C GLU A 449 -24.90 -1.07 -0.81
#